data_3a420601378dbe1b48322b8b46f96ae5
#
_entry.id   3a420601378dbe1b48322b8b46f96ae5
#
_cell.length_a   1.000
_cell.length_b   1.000
_cell.length_c   1.000
_cell.angle_alpha   90.00
_cell.angle_beta   90.00
_cell.angle_gamma   90.00
#
_symmetry.space_group_name_H-M   'P 1'
#
loop_
_entity.id
_entity.type
_entity.pdbx_description
1 polymer ?
#
loop_
_entity_poly.entity_id
_entity_poly.type
_entity_poly.pdbx_seq_one_letter_code
_entity_poly.pdbx_strand_id
1 'polypeptide(L)'
;LFPFLLTWIGVTNVAAKGELPDSVKFSFYLGALILVVSSIFTIWKVDEYDPETYAKYHGLSEEDHIGENFFTIVKNAPKVFWTLGLVEFFAWAAFQYLWTYGTGTVAKNIWHTTNAASAAYQAAGNWFGVLSAIEVVVAIIWGLVLTKLNDKIRKPAYSFGMLVGALGFWGLSVAPTRFLSVIAFI
;
A
#
# COMPACT_ATOMS: atom_id res chain seq x y z
N LEU A 1 10.46 1.78 -5.26
CA LEU A 1 11.69 2.40 -4.75
C LEU A 1 12.94 1.56 -5.08
N PHE A 2 12.95 0.22 -4.83
CA PHE A 2 14.13 -0.64 -5.07
C PHE A 2 14.63 -0.62 -6.51
N PRO A 3 13.81 -0.72 -7.58
CA PRO A 3 14.31 -0.63 -8.93
C PRO A 3 15.03 0.70 -9.22
N PHE A 4 14.52 1.80 -8.65
CA PHE A 4 15.16 3.11 -8.77
C PHE A 4 16.55 3.14 -8.11
N LEU A 5 16.65 2.65 -6.87
CA LEU A 5 17.92 2.59 -6.13
C LEU A 5 18.93 1.68 -6.83
N LEU A 6 18.49 0.52 -7.32
CA LEU A 6 19.34 -0.42 -8.06
C LEU A 6 19.82 0.18 -9.37
N THR A 7 18.99 0.92 -10.08
CA THR A 7 19.41 1.64 -11.30
C THR A 7 20.44 2.71 -10.99
N TRP A 8 20.30 3.40 -9.86
CA TRP A 8 21.26 4.42 -9.43
C TRP A 8 22.67 3.84 -9.14
N ILE A 9 22.75 2.60 -8.66
CA ILE A 9 24.03 1.89 -8.45
C ILE A 9 24.49 1.10 -9.67
N GLY A 10 23.86 1.30 -10.85
CA GLY A 10 24.33 0.75 -12.13
C GLY A 10 23.66 -0.54 -12.59
N VAL A 11 22.62 -1.03 -11.91
CA VAL A 11 21.83 -2.19 -12.39
C VAL A 11 20.97 -1.80 -13.57
N THR A 12 20.96 -2.61 -14.64
CA THR A 12 20.19 -2.32 -15.86
C THR A 12 18.70 -2.29 -15.60
N ASN A 13 18.04 -1.23 -16.10
CA ASN A 13 16.59 -1.03 -16.00
C ASN A 13 15.88 -1.11 -17.36
N VAL A 14 16.58 -1.56 -18.38
CA VAL A 14 16.05 -1.77 -19.75
C VAL A 14 16.24 -3.25 -20.09
N ALA A 15 15.20 -3.86 -20.64
CA ALA A 15 15.24 -5.25 -21.07
C ALA A 15 14.71 -5.39 -22.51
N ALA A 16 15.01 -6.51 -23.16
CA ALA A 16 14.46 -6.85 -24.44
C ALA A 16 12.93 -7.07 -24.33
N LYS A 17 12.24 -7.00 -25.48
CA LYS A 17 10.79 -7.21 -25.53
C LYS A 17 10.41 -8.57 -24.97
N GLY A 18 9.59 -8.58 -23.93
CA GLY A 18 9.14 -9.79 -23.25
C GLY A 18 10.00 -10.22 -22.06
N GLU A 19 11.08 -9.51 -21.77
CA GLU A 19 11.93 -9.75 -20.61
C GLU A 19 11.71 -8.71 -19.51
N LEU A 20 12.00 -9.07 -18.26
CA LEU A 20 11.98 -8.15 -17.13
C LEU A 20 13.38 -7.53 -16.94
N PRO A 21 13.47 -6.22 -16.71
CA PRO A 21 14.74 -5.57 -16.34
C PRO A 21 15.37 -6.20 -15.10
N ASP A 22 16.69 -6.25 -15.05
CA ASP A 22 17.42 -6.83 -13.92
C ASP A 22 17.17 -6.08 -12.63
N SER A 23 17.01 -4.74 -12.67
CA SER A 23 16.61 -3.93 -11.52
C SER A 23 15.28 -4.39 -10.90
N VAL A 24 14.33 -4.85 -11.70
CA VAL A 24 13.06 -5.39 -11.25
C VAL A 24 13.24 -6.78 -10.64
N LYS A 25 13.97 -7.68 -11.32
CA LYS A 25 14.26 -9.04 -10.81
C LYS A 25 14.94 -8.98 -9.44
N PHE A 26 16.02 -8.20 -9.32
CA PHE A 26 16.73 -8.03 -8.05
C PHE A 26 15.88 -7.38 -6.96
N SER A 27 14.97 -6.48 -7.33
CA SER A 27 14.02 -5.88 -6.37
C SER A 27 13.09 -6.93 -5.77
N PHE A 28 12.61 -7.88 -6.58
CA PHE A 28 11.80 -9.00 -6.08
C PHE A 28 12.60 -9.92 -5.15
N TYR A 29 13.84 -10.26 -5.53
CA TYR A 29 14.69 -11.10 -4.67
C TYR A 29 15.02 -10.41 -3.34
N LEU A 30 15.34 -9.12 -3.37
CA LEU A 30 15.59 -8.34 -2.16
C LEU A 30 14.34 -8.24 -1.27
N GLY A 31 13.18 -7.98 -1.87
CA GLY A 31 11.90 -7.95 -1.16
C GLY A 31 11.57 -9.30 -0.52
N ALA A 32 11.75 -10.39 -1.24
CA ALA A 32 11.54 -11.74 -0.74
C ALA A 32 12.51 -12.06 0.43
N LEU A 33 13.78 -11.69 0.30
CA LEU A 33 14.78 -11.89 1.35
C LEU A 33 14.40 -11.13 2.63
N ILE A 34 14.03 -9.85 2.51
CA ILE A 34 13.60 -9.02 3.65
C ILE A 34 12.38 -9.64 4.32
N LEU A 35 11.40 -10.08 3.53
CA LEU A 35 10.18 -10.70 4.05
C LEU A 35 10.51 -11.98 4.84
N VAL A 36 11.32 -12.88 4.28
CA VAL A 36 11.71 -14.14 4.95
C VAL A 36 12.49 -13.86 6.23
N VAL A 37 13.49 -12.97 6.17
CA VAL A 37 14.31 -12.63 7.34
C VAL A 37 13.46 -11.98 8.44
N SER A 38 12.57 -11.05 8.10
CA SER A 38 11.68 -10.42 9.08
C SER A 38 10.70 -11.41 9.69
N SER A 39 10.15 -12.33 8.89
CA SER A 39 9.24 -13.38 9.38
C SER A 39 9.95 -14.34 10.34
N ILE A 40 11.16 -14.80 9.99
CA ILE A 40 11.98 -15.65 10.87
C ILE A 40 12.32 -14.90 12.16
N PHE A 41 12.72 -13.63 12.06
CA PHE A 41 13.01 -12.80 13.23
C PHE A 41 11.78 -12.67 14.15
N THR A 42 10.59 -12.44 13.58
CA THR A 42 9.35 -12.33 14.34
C THR A 42 9.03 -13.65 15.06
N ILE A 43 9.09 -14.78 14.35
CA ILE A 43 8.85 -16.10 14.94
C ILE A 43 9.84 -16.41 16.08
N TRP A 44 11.09 -15.97 15.93
CA TRP A 44 12.12 -16.23 16.92
C TRP A 44 12.06 -15.30 18.15
N LYS A 45 11.57 -14.06 17.96
CA LYS A 45 11.61 -13.02 19.01
C LYS A 45 10.27 -12.79 19.70
N VAL A 46 9.16 -13.15 19.07
CA VAL A 46 7.83 -12.91 19.62
C VAL A 46 7.32 -14.20 20.24
N ASP A 47 7.22 -14.19 21.57
CA ASP A 47 6.53 -15.24 22.32
C ASP A 47 5.02 -14.90 22.35
N GLU A 48 4.20 -15.81 21.86
CA GLU A 48 2.75 -15.69 21.98
C GLU A 48 2.32 -16.21 23.35
N TYR A 49 1.44 -15.47 24.00
CA TYR A 49 0.80 -15.95 25.22
C TYR A 49 -0.09 -17.15 24.90
N ASP A 50 -0.05 -18.17 25.74
CA ASP A 50 -1.04 -19.23 25.69
C ASP A 50 -2.46 -18.64 25.93
N PRO A 51 -3.52 -19.30 25.43
CA PRO A 51 -4.89 -18.77 25.52
C PRO A 51 -5.34 -18.44 26.94
N GLU A 52 -4.92 -19.21 27.93
CA GLU A 52 -5.29 -19.00 29.33
C GLU A 52 -4.63 -17.75 29.92
N THR A 53 -3.34 -17.57 29.63
CA THR A 53 -2.57 -16.39 30.05
C THR A 53 -3.11 -15.13 29.34
N TYR A 54 -3.43 -15.22 28.04
CA TYR A 54 -4.04 -14.13 27.30
C TYR A 54 -5.40 -13.71 27.88
N ALA A 55 -6.27 -14.68 28.15
CA ALA A 55 -7.59 -14.45 28.75
C ALA A 55 -7.47 -13.75 30.12
N LYS A 56 -6.52 -14.19 30.95
CA LYS A 56 -6.26 -13.61 32.28
C LYS A 56 -5.83 -12.14 32.18
N TYR A 57 -4.94 -11.79 31.27
CA TYR A 57 -4.49 -10.39 31.08
C TYR A 57 -5.57 -9.49 30.50
N HIS A 58 -6.49 -10.01 29.70
CA HIS A 58 -7.55 -9.24 29.05
C HIS A 58 -8.90 -9.31 29.78
N GLY A 59 -8.95 -10.02 30.93
CA GLY A 59 -10.19 -10.16 31.71
C GLY A 59 -11.30 -10.92 30.99
N LEU A 60 -10.92 -11.80 30.04
CA LEU A 60 -11.85 -12.65 29.32
C LEU A 60 -12.20 -13.87 30.20
N SER A 61 -13.47 -14.22 30.30
CA SER A 61 -13.89 -15.47 30.94
C SER A 61 -13.63 -16.64 30.00
N GLU A 62 -13.32 -17.83 30.56
CA GLU A 62 -13.08 -19.05 29.77
C GLU A 62 -14.26 -19.44 28.86
N GLU A 63 -15.46 -18.95 29.16
CA GLU A 63 -16.68 -19.22 28.38
C GLU A 63 -16.81 -18.33 27.12
N ASP A 64 -16.05 -17.24 27.01
CA ASP A 64 -16.33 -16.24 26.01
C ASP A 64 -15.83 -16.58 24.59
N HIS A 65 -14.91 -17.55 24.40
CA HIS A 65 -14.30 -17.71 23.08
C HIS A 65 -13.83 -19.11 22.66
N ILE A 66 -14.09 -20.16 23.43
CA ILE A 66 -13.67 -21.52 23.04
C ILE A 66 -14.77 -22.19 22.23
N GLY A 67 -14.64 -22.13 20.90
CA GLY A 67 -15.39 -22.99 19.99
C GLY A 67 -16.51 -22.35 19.19
N GLU A 68 -16.60 -21.03 19.11
CA GLU A 68 -17.57 -20.43 18.18
C GLU A 68 -17.20 -20.77 16.71
N ASN A 69 -18.18 -21.32 16.00
CA ASN A 69 -18.03 -21.58 14.57
C ASN A 69 -17.83 -20.27 13.81
N PHE A 70 -16.90 -20.25 12.87
CA PHE A 70 -16.63 -19.09 11.98
C PHE A 70 -17.91 -18.44 11.44
N PHE A 71 -18.89 -19.22 11.02
CA PHE A 71 -20.17 -18.70 10.55
C PHE A 71 -20.98 -17.96 11.62
N THR A 72 -20.90 -18.39 12.87
CA THR A 72 -21.52 -17.72 14.01
C THR A 72 -20.87 -16.38 14.30
N ILE A 73 -19.52 -16.32 14.28
CA ILE A 73 -18.76 -15.08 14.45
C ILE A 73 -19.11 -14.07 13.35
N VAL A 74 -19.11 -14.51 12.09
CA VAL A 74 -19.46 -13.68 10.94
C VAL A 74 -20.90 -13.16 11.02
N LYS A 75 -21.84 -14.01 11.40
CA LYS A 75 -23.26 -13.66 11.54
C LYS A 75 -23.50 -12.65 12.67
N ASN A 76 -22.75 -12.80 13.76
CA ASN A 76 -22.87 -11.94 14.95
C ASN A 76 -21.96 -10.69 14.86
N ALA A 77 -21.19 -10.55 13.78
CA ALA A 77 -20.30 -9.41 13.60
C ALA A 77 -21.08 -8.07 13.65
N PRO A 78 -20.55 -7.09 14.38
CA PRO A 78 -21.22 -5.80 14.52
C PRO A 78 -21.40 -5.09 13.16
N LYS A 79 -22.47 -4.31 13.02
CA LYS A 79 -22.78 -3.59 11.77
C LYS A 79 -21.60 -2.75 11.25
N VAL A 80 -20.77 -2.21 12.16
CA VAL A 80 -19.57 -1.44 11.82
C VAL A 80 -18.56 -2.28 11.03
N PHE A 81 -18.40 -3.55 11.36
CA PHE A 81 -17.50 -4.47 10.65
C PHE A 81 -17.89 -4.56 9.16
N TRP A 82 -19.16 -4.77 8.86
CA TRP A 82 -19.66 -4.87 7.49
C TRP A 82 -19.56 -3.55 6.72
N THR A 83 -19.84 -2.43 7.41
CA THR A 83 -19.74 -1.11 6.80
C THR A 83 -18.29 -0.78 6.45
N LEU A 84 -17.34 -1.05 7.37
CA LEU A 84 -15.91 -0.87 7.10
C LEU A 84 -15.43 -1.80 6.00
N GLY A 85 -15.81 -3.08 6.02
CA GLY A 85 -15.45 -4.03 4.97
C GLY A 85 -15.87 -3.57 3.58
N LEU A 86 -17.07 -3.01 3.46
CA LEU A 86 -17.56 -2.46 2.20
C LEU A 86 -16.76 -1.23 1.75
N VAL A 87 -16.46 -0.31 2.65
CA VAL A 87 -15.66 0.88 2.35
C VAL A 87 -14.23 0.48 1.93
N GLU A 88 -13.60 -0.42 2.68
CA GLU A 88 -12.26 -0.93 2.38
C GLU A 88 -12.21 -1.69 1.05
N PHE A 89 -13.26 -2.44 0.72
CA PHE A 89 -13.34 -3.11 -0.59
C PHE A 89 -13.19 -2.12 -1.75
N PHE A 90 -13.94 -1.00 -1.71
CA PHE A 90 -13.84 0.02 -2.77
C PHE A 90 -12.51 0.79 -2.72
N ALA A 91 -11.99 1.09 -1.53
CA ALA A 91 -10.70 1.74 -1.36
C ALA A 91 -9.57 0.89 -1.95
N TRP A 92 -9.50 -0.38 -1.59
CA TRP A 92 -8.49 -1.31 -2.13
C TRP A 92 -8.65 -1.56 -3.63
N ALA A 93 -9.88 -1.60 -4.14
CA ALA A 93 -10.12 -1.66 -5.58
C ALA A 93 -9.51 -0.45 -6.30
N ALA A 94 -9.67 0.77 -5.77
CA ALA A 94 -9.06 1.97 -6.34
C ALA A 94 -7.53 1.91 -6.31
N PHE A 95 -6.91 1.49 -5.21
CA PHE A 95 -5.46 1.30 -5.12
C PHE A 95 -4.95 0.22 -6.08
N GLN A 96 -5.69 -0.87 -6.26
CA GLN A 96 -5.33 -1.91 -7.23
C GLN A 96 -5.29 -1.36 -8.66
N TYR A 97 -6.23 -0.49 -9.03
CA TYR A 97 -6.18 0.22 -10.31
C TYR A 97 -4.97 1.15 -10.42
N LEU A 98 -4.66 1.90 -9.37
CA LEU A 98 -3.48 2.77 -9.32
C LEU A 98 -2.19 1.97 -9.55
N TRP A 99 -2.00 0.87 -8.86
CA TRP A 99 -0.79 0.05 -8.98
C TRP A 99 -0.69 -0.64 -10.35
N THR A 100 -1.81 -1.04 -10.92
CA THR A 100 -1.83 -1.71 -12.23
C THR A 100 -1.59 -0.73 -13.37
N TYR A 101 -2.22 0.44 -13.33
CA TYR A 101 -2.23 1.38 -14.46
C TYR A 101 -1.44 2.66 -14.23
N GLY A 102 -1.00 2.94 -13.01
CA GLY A 102 -0.33 4.19 -12.65
C GLY A 102 0.94 4.45 -13.45
N THR A 103 1.80 3.45 -13.61
CA THR A 103 3.01 3.57 -14.43
C THR A 103 2.66 3.93 -15.88
N GLY A 104 1.67 3.26 -16.47
CA GLY A 104 1.22 3.55 -17.84
C GLY A 104 0.64 4.94 -17.97
N THR A 105 -0.13 5.40 -16.99
CA THR A 105 -0.68 6.76 -16.94
C THR A 105 0.42 7.81 -16.89
N VAL A 106 1.39 7.65 -16.01
CA VAL A 106 2.56 8.52 -15.88
C VAL A 106 3.37 8.53 -17.17
N ALA A 107 3.62 7.34 -17.76
CA ALA A 107 4.37 7.22 -19.03
C ALA A 107 3.68 7.94 -20.19
N LYS A 108 2.37 7.79 -20.29
CA LYS A 108 1.57 8.46 -21.33
C LYS A 108 1.56 9.97 -21.14
N ASN A 109 1.29 10.46 -19.95
CA ASN A 109 1.04 11.87 -19.69
C ASN A 109 2.33 12.72 -19.64
N ILE A 110 3.43 12.15 -19.10
CA ILE A 110 4.66 12.92 -18.85
C ILE A 110 5.76 12.57 -19.84
N TRP A 111 5.87 11.31 -20.27
CA TRP A 111 6.88 10.84 -21.23
C TRP A 111 6.33 10.60 -22.63
N HIS A 112 5.02 10.82 -22.83
CA HIS A 112 4.36 10.68 -24.12
C HIS A 112 4.60 9.35 -24.82
N THR A 113 4.68 8.26 -24.03
CA THR A 113 4.92 6.91 -24.54
C THR A 113 3.94 5.89 -23.96
N THR A 114 3.57 4.92 -24.78
CA THR A 114 2.79 3.73 -24.37
C THR A 114 3.57 2.43 -24.60
N ASN A 115 4.79 2.52 -25.14
CA ASN A 115 5.62 1.37 -25.40
C ASN A 115 6.35 0.92 -24.14
N ALA A 116 5.87 -0.15 -23.52
CA ALA A 116 6.41 -0.69 -22.28
C ALA A 116 7.89 -1.13 -22.37
N ALA A 117 8.40 -1.42 -23.55
CA ALA A 117 9.80 -1.79 -23.79
C ALA A 117 10.73 -0.58 -23.96
N SER A 118 10.20 0.65 -23.99
CA SER A 118 11.02 1.86 -24.20
C SER A 118 11.71 2.31 -22.91
N ALA A 119 12.90 2.91 -23.06
CA ALA A 119 13.61 3.54 -21.94
C ALA A 119 12.78 4.64 -21.26
N ALA A 120 11.95 5.36 -22.02
CA ALA A 120 11.05 6.38 -21.52
C ALA A 120 9.96 5.78 -20.60
N TYR A 121 9.41 4.62 -20.93
CA TYR A 121 8.46 3.92 -20.07
C TYR A 121 9.11 3.42 -18.78
N GLN A 122 10.35 2.92 -18.87
CA GLN A 122 11.10 2.50 -17.68
C GLN A 122 11.44 3.69 -16.77
N ALA A 123 11.76 4.84 -17.35
CA ALA A 123 11.94 6.09 -16.59
C ALA A 123 10.65 6.53 -15.89
N ALA A 124 9.49 6.37 -16.53
CA ALA A 124 8.19 6.61 -15.93
C ALA A 124 7.90 5.65 -14.76
N GLY A 125 8.26 4.37 -14.89
CA GLY A 125 8.15 3.38 -13.82
C GLY A 125 9.01 3.74 -12.60
N ASN A 126 10.26 4.18 -12.83
CA ASN A 126 11.12 4.69 -11.77
C ASN A 126 10.52 5.91 -11.07
N TRP A 127 9.95 6.84 -11.85
CA TRP A 127 9.29 8.01 -11.31
C TRP A 127 8.04 7.64 -10.48
N PHE A 128 7.24 6.70 -10.96
CA PHE A 128 6.09 6.17 -10.21
C PHE A 128 6.54 5.56 -8.86
N GLY A 129 7.69 4.88 -8.84
CA GLY A 129 8.29 4.39 -7.59
C GLY A 129 8.70 5.51 -6.64
N VAL A 130 9.18 6.66 -7.15
CA VAL A 130 9.46 7.86 -6.34
C VAL A 130 8.16 8.46 -5.79
N LEU A 131 7.11 8.56 -6.59
CA LEU A 131 5.80 9.03 -6.16
C LEU A 131 5.24 8.17 -5.03
N SER A 132 5.32 6.85 -5.16
CA SER A 132 4.91 5.92 -4.10
C SER A 132 5.72 6.06 -2.82
N ALA A 133 7.00 6.41 -2.91
CA ALA A 133 7.81 6.71 -1.73
C ALA A 133 7.38 8.01 -1.03
N ILE A 134 7.02 9.04 -1.80
CA ILE A 134 6.45 10.29 -1.26
C ILE A 134 5.12 10.01 -0.56
N GLU A 135 4.24 9.24 -1.20
CA GLU A 135 2.95 8.80 -0.63
C GLU A 135 3.13 8.17 0.76
N VAL A 136 4.09 7.23 0.90
CA VAL A 136 4.37 6.58 2.19
C VAL A 136 4.77 7.59 3.27
N VAL A 137 5.62 8.57 2.94
CA VAL A 137 6.02 9.62 3.89
C VAL A 137 4.83 10.46 4.32
N VAL A 138 3.99 10.87 3.36
CA VAL A 138 2.76 11.63 3.65
C VAL A 138 1.78 10.80 4.49
N ALA A 139 1.62 9.51 4.17
CA ALA A 139 0.77 8.61 4.93
C ALA A 139 1.22 8.46 6.40
N ILE A 140 2.55 8.40 6.66
CA ILE A 140 3.09 8.37 8.02
C ILE A 140 2.73 9.67 8.75
N ILE A 141 2.96 10.83 8.13
CA ILE A 141 2.66 12.13 8.72
C ILE A 141 1.16 12.23 9.04
N TRP A 142 0.31 11.84 8.08
CA TRP A 142 -1.14 11.85 8.26
C TRP A 142 -1.57 10.87 9.37
N GLY A 143 -0.99 9.68 9.41
CA GLY A 143 -1.21 8.72 10.49
C GLY A 143 -0.92 9.31 11.87
N LEU A 144 0.20 10.01 12.03
CA LEU A 144 0.55 10.70 13.29
C LEU A 144 -0.45 11.82 13.65
N VAL A 145 -0.98 12.53 12.67
CA VAL A 145 -2.03 13.52 12.89
C VAL A 145 -3.33 12.85 13.34
N LEU A 146 -3.72 11.77 12.69
CA LEU A 146 -4.95 11.03 13.03
C LEU A 146 -4.94 10.48 14.46
N THR A 147 -3.78 10.09 15.01
CA THR A 147 -3.70 9.61 16.41
C THR A 147 -4.10 10.65 17.44
N LYS A 148 -3.99 11.95 17.10
CA LYS A 148 -4.34 13.06 17.98
C LYS A 148 -5.80 13.52 17.85
N LEU A 149 -6.55 12.94 16.90
CA LEU A 149 -7.94 13.32 16.69
C LEU A 149 -8.86 12.64 17.71
N ASN A 150 -9.82 13.41 18.20
CA ASN A 150 -10.90 12.90 19.03
C ASN A 150 -11.81 11.94 18.21
N ASP A 151 -12.41 10.95 18.87
CA ASP A 151 -13.31 9.96 18.25
C ASP A 151 -14.43 10.57 17.42
N LYS A 152 -14.95 11.73 17.83
CA LYS A 152 -15.99 12.46 17.11
C LYS A 152 -15.54 12.97 15.73
N ILE A 153 -14.24 13.22 15.55
CA ILE A 153 -13.65 13.79 14.34
C ILE A 153 -13.05 12.72 13.43
N ARG A 154 -12.80 11.51 13.94
CA ARG A 154 -12.17 10.42 13.16
C ARG A 154 -12.95 10.08 11.89
N LYS A 155 -14.28 9.95 12.00
CA LYS A 155 -15.13 9.62 10.86
C LYS A 155 -15.11 10.70 9.75
N PRO A 156 -15.36 11.99 10.04
CA PRO A 156 -15.20 13.04 9.03
C PRO A 156 -13.77 13.18 8.51
N ALA A 157 -12.74 12.98 9.33
CA ALA A 157 -11.35 13.01 8.88
C ALA A 157 -11.04 11.89 7.87
N TYR A 158 -11.52 10.67 8.13
CA TYR A 158 -11.41 9.57 7.18
C TYR A 158 -12.13 9.88 5.85
N SER A 159 -13.38 10.38 5.92
CA SER A 159 -14.14 10.76 4.73
C SER A 159 -13.44 11.87 3.92
N PHE A 160 -12.86 12.84 4.61
CA PHE A 160 -12.07 13.89 3.96
C PHE A 160 -10.83 13.31 3.26
N GLY A 161 -10.07 12.42 3.92
CA GLY A 161 -8.93 11.73 3.32
C GLY A 161 -9.32 10.96 2.06
N MET A 162 -10.46 10.25 2.07
CA MET A 162 -10.96 9.54 0.90
C MET A 162 -11.30 10.47 -0.27
N LEU A 163 -11.87 11.65 0.01
CA LEU A 163 -12.14 12.67 -1.02
C LEU A 163 -10.84 13.25 -1.61
N VAL A 164 -9.86 13.55 -0.76
CA VAL A 164 -8.54 14.02 -1.22
C VAL A 164 -7.87 12.96 -2.07
N GLY A 165 -7.89 11.70 -1.65
CA GLY A 165 -7.35 10.59 -2.44
C GLY A 165 -8.04 10.42 -3.80
N ALA A 166 -9.37 10.56 -3.86
CA ALA A 166 -10.10 10.52 -5.13
C ALA A 166 -9.70 11.67 -6.07
N LEU A 167 -9.50 12.87 -5.53
CA LEU A 167 -8.97 14.03 -6.30
C LEU A 167 -7.53 13.78 -6.74
N GLY A 168 -6.71 13.13 -5.94
CA GLY A 168 -5.35 12.72 -6.28
C GLY A 168 -5.33 11.74 -7.46
N PHE A 169 -6.16 10.72 -7.46
CA PHE A 169 -6.29 9.77 -8.58
C PHE A 169 -6.74 10.47 -9.86
N TRP A 170 -7.72 11.35 -9.77
CA TRP A 170 -8.14 12.17 -10.90
C TRP A 170 -7.01 13.09 -11.36
N GLY A 171 -6.35 13.78 -10.45
CA GLY A 171 -5.21 14.65 -10.71
C GLY A 171 -4.08 13.94 -11.46
N LEU A 172 -3.72 12.72 -11.04
CA LEU A 172 -2.71 11.90 -11.71
C LEU A 172 -3.12 11.57 -13.16
N SER A 173 -4.40 11.30 -13.40
CA SER A 173 -4.91 10.95 -14.73
C SER A 173 -4.73 12.06 -15.75
N VAL A 174 -4.63 13.32 -15.32
CA VAL A 174 -4.49 14.50 -16.16
C VAL A 174 -3.17 15.25 -15.98
N ALA A 175 -2.28 14.83 -15.07
CA ALA A 175 -1.04 15.51 -14.75
C ALA A 175 -0.02 15.47 -15.93
N PRO A 176 0.27 16.60 -16.61
CA PRO A 176 1.19 16.61 -17.75
C PRO A 176 2.65 16.81 -17.33
N THR A 177 2.94 17.00 -16.05
CA THR A 177 4.29 17.26 -15.54
C THR A 177 4.60 16.46 -14.29
N ARG A 178 5.90 16.24 -14.04
CA ARG A 178 6.37 15.58 -12.81
C ARG A 178 5.91 16.32 -11.57
N PHE A 179 5.95 17.64 -11.57
CA PHE A 179 5.55 18.45 -10.41
C PHE A 179 4.06 18.24 -10.06
N LEU A 180 3.18 18.28 -11.07
CA LEU A 180 1.74 18.05 -10.85
C LEU A 180 1.45 16.61 -10.41
N SER A 181 2.23 15.63 -10.87
CA SER A 181 2.09 14.25 -10.41
C SER A 181 2.49 14.10 -8.93
N VAL A 182 3.48 14.86 -8.43
CA VAL A 182 3.80 14.90 -7.00
C VAL A 182 2.64 15.47 -6.19
N ILE A 183 2.06 16.60 -6.63
CA ILE A 183 0.89 17.19 -5.96
C ILE A 183 -0.28 16.21 -5.88
N ALA A 184 -0.49 15.42 -6.93
CA ALA A 184 -1.55 14.42 -6.98
C ALA A 184 -1.31 13.21 -6.03
N PHE A 185 -0.06 13.00 -5.59
CA PHE A 185 0.32 11.92 -4.66
C PHE A 185 0.42 12.36 -3.19
N ILE A 186 0.40 13.65 -2.92
CA ILE A 186 0.37 14.24 -1.56
C ILE A 186 -1.06 14.39 -1.06
#